data_15000feeaf558795c61c36c5e490afac
#
_entry.id   15000feeaf558795c61c36c5e490afac
#
_cell.length_a   1.000
_cell.length_b   1.000
_cell.length_c   1.000
_cell.angle_alpha   90.00
_cell.angle_beta   90.00
_cell.angle_gamma   90.00
#
_symmetry.space_group_name_H-M   'P 1'
#
loop_
_entity.id
_entity.type
_entity.pdbx_description
1 polymer ?
#
loop_
_entity_poly.entity_id
_entity_poly.type
_entity_poly.pdbx_seq_one_letter_code
_entity_poly.pdbx_strand_id
1 'polypeptide(L)'
;MKHEEWYVPGYGTEKVGPFLGSLIEMVRPQKILEVGFGYTTPFLIESLKNNFELVWDSNCDPEYLKNKYDPKLVIIDNQSLEKNTNRAKQRRNFLKEQPTNLVDFIEGDFTQSSIVSQVKENYSQFDLCWFDCGGPEEYQFFIDNYFDMIKEFSIFHFTFFKGEENKNVKIISKCLSEYLRSTGSNMQRLDIIEPHKFKQGSITILRKVNNENQ
;
A
#
# COMPACT_ATOMS: atom_id res chain seq x y z
N MET A 1 18.89 7.80 5.51
CA MET A 1 18.35 7.35 6.84
C MET A 1 18.47 5.85 6.88
N LYS A 2 18.88 5.27 8.00
CA LYS A 2 18.95 3.80 8.10
C LYS A 2 17.54 3.28 8.33
N HIS A 3 16.89 2.72 7.31
CA HIS A 3 15.58 2.07 7.39
C HIS A 3 15.51 1.03 8.53
N GLU A 4 16.65 0.47 8.90
CA GLU A 4 16.81 -0.51 9.99
C GLU A 4 16.33 0.00 11.36
N GLU A 5 16.38 1.31 11.62
CA GLU A 5 15.96 1.89 12.91
C GLU A 5 14.44 1.81 13.14
N TRP A 6 13.67 1.62 12.07
CA TRP A 6 12.21 1.55 12.12
C TRP A 6 11.70 0.12 12.15
N TYR A 7 12.57 -0.83 11.90
CA TYR A 7 12.23 -2.24 11.94
C TYR A 7 11.83 -2.68 13.34
N VAL A 8 10.71 -3.37 13.44
CA VAL A 8 10.24 -4.01 14.66
C VAL A 8 10.26 -5.51 14.47
N PRO A 9 11.13 -6.24 15.18
CA PRO A 9 11.18 -7.69 15.09
C PRO A 9 9.81 -8.32 15.38
N GLY A 10 9.42 -9.26 14.55
CA GLY A 10 8.14 -9.97 14.67
C GLY A 10 6.95 -9.34 13.97
N TYR A 11 7.11 -8.18 13.32
CA TYR A 11 6.06 -7.59 12.46
C TYR A 11 6.13 -8.07 11.01
N GLY A 12 7.20 -8.78 10.62
CA GLY A 12 7.29 -9.49 9.35
C GLY A 12 7.46 -8.61 8.11
N THR A 13 7.84 -7.35 8.28
CA THR A 13 7.93 -6.39 7.18
C THR A 13 9.33 -6.28 6.56
N GLU A 14 10.35 -6.94 7.12
CA GLU A 14 11.76 -6.80 6.70
C GLU A 14 12.03 -7.16 5.23
N LYS A 15 11.25 -8.10 4.67
CA LYS A 15 11.34 -8.47 3.25
C LYS A 15 10.26 -7.81 2.41
N VAL A 16 9.15 -7.41 3.05
CA VAL A 16 8.04 -6.73 2.39
C VAL A 16 8.44 -5.34 1.94
N GLY A 17 9.16 -4.57 2.76
CA GLY A 17 9.62 -3.22 2.37
C GLY A 17 10.40 -3.20 1.06
N PRO A 18 11.53 -3.95 0.93
CA PRO A 18 12.28 -4.05 -0.33
C PRO A 18 11.44 -4.58 -1.51
N PHE A 19 10.54 -5.54 -1.26
CA PHE A 19 9.64 -6.05 -2.29
C PHE A 19 8.70 -4.96 -2.82
N LEU A 20 8.04 -4.20 -1.92
CA LEU A 20 7.18 -3.09 -2.31
C LEU A 20 7.95 -2.02 -3.08
N GLY A 21 9.17 -1.71 -2.66
CA GLY A 21 10.04 -0.79 -3.38
C GLY A 21 10.26 -1.22 -4.82
N SER A 22 10.70 -2.46 -5.03
CA SER A 22 10.92 -3.00 -6.38
C SER A 22 9.63 -3.03 -7.21
N LEU A 23 8.49 -3.36 -6.60
CA LEU A 23 7.21 -3.35 -7.30
C LEU A 23 6.84 -1.93 -7.76
N ILE A 24 6.99 -0.91 -6.88
CA ILE A 24 6.71 0.48 -7.21
C ILE A 24 7.61 0.98 -8.35
N GLU A 25 8.89 0.64 -8.32
CA GLU A 25 9.81 1.01 -9.40
C GLU A 25 9.41 0.37 -10.74
N MET A 26 8.91 -0.86 -10.70
CA MET A 26 8.44 -1.57 -11.89
C MET A 26 7.13 -0.99 -12.45
N VAL A 27 6.10 -0.80 -11.60
CA VAL A 27 4.76 -0.42 -12.05
C VAL A 27 4.53 1.09 -12.13
N ARG A 28 5.41 1.89 -11.52
CA ARG A 28 5.43 3.38 -11.56
C ARG A 28 4.07 4.02 -11.27
N PRO A 29 3.42 3.72 -10.13
CA PRO A 29 2.12 4.28 -9.80
C PRO A 29 2.20 5.80 -9.60
N GLN A 30 1.19 6.54 -10.04
CA GLN A 30 1.09 7.98 -9.82
C GLN A 30 0.59 8.29 -8.40
N LYS A 31 -0.34 7.47 -7.87
CA LYS A 31 -0.90 7.69 -6.53
C LYS A 31 -0.91 6.40 -5.74
N ILE A 32 -0.31 6.44 -4.56
CA ILE A 32 -0.29 5.33 -3.61
C ILE A 32 -1.06 5.72 -2.36
N LEU A 33 -1.92 4.82 -1.87
CA LEU A 33 -2.50 4.88 -0.54
C LEU A 33 -1.74 3.91 0.38
N GLU A 34 -1.17 4.40 1.47
CA GLU A 34 -0.62 3.59 2.55
C GLU A 34 -1.52 3.72 3.78
N VAL A 35 -2.00 2.59 4.30
CA VAL A 35 -2.72 2.53 5.58
C VAL A 35 -1.83 1.81 6.59
N GLY A 36 -1.35 2.57 7.57
CA GLY A 36 -0.34 2.11 8.53
C GLY A 36 1.06 2.67 8.22
N PHE A 37 1.47 3.70 8.99
CA PHE A 37 2.77 4.34 8.86
C PHE A 37 3.86 3.55 9.58
N GLY A 38 4.78 2.97 8.85
CA GLY A 38 5.76 2.07 9.46
C GLY A 38 7.09 1.91 8.74
N TYR A 39 7.70 0.75 8.98
CA TYR A 39 8.97 0.36 8.39
C TYR A 39 8.95 0.34 6.84
N THR A 40 7.80 0.07 6.24
CA THR A 40 7.62 0.03 4.78
C THR A 40 7.62 1.41 4.13
N THR A 41 7.14 2.44 4.82
CA THR A 41 6.98 3.80 4.29
C THR A 41 8.25 4.39 3.65
N PRO A 42 9.45 4.30 4.26
CA PRO A 42 10.68 4.78 3.63
C PRO A 42 10.96 4.14 2.27
N PHE A 43 10.66 2.84 2.10
CA PHE A 43 10.85 2.13 0.83
C PHE A 43 9.89 2.66 -0.24
N LEU A 44 8.63 2.94 0.12
CA LEU A 44 7.66 3.52 -0.80
C LEU A 44 8.13 4.90 -1.29
N ILE A 45 8.57 5.76 -0.36
CA ILE A 45 9.04 7.11 -0.68
C ILE A 45 10.30 7.08 -1.55
N GLU A 46 11.28 6.23 -1.20
CA GLU A 46 12.52 6.12 -1.94
C GLU A 46 12.28 5.63 -3.37
N SER A 47 11.45 4.62 -3.54
CA SER A 47 11.12 4.09 -4.87
C SER A 47 10.34 5.09 -5.73
N LEU A 48 9.43 5.88 -5.13
CA LEU A 48 8.80 6.98 -5.85
C LEU A 48 9.81 8.04 -6.30
N LYS A 49 10.82 8.34 -5.46
CA LYS A 49 11.91 9.26 -5.83
C LYS A 49 12.79 8.68 -6.94
N ASN A 50 13.16 7.41 -6.85
CA ASN A 50 13.94 6.73 -7.89
C ASN A 50 13.21 6.75 -9.22
N ASN A 51 11.91 6.68 -9.22
CA ASN A 51 11.08 6.76 -10.42
C ASN A 51 11.10 8.13 -11.12
N PHE A 52 11.53 9.24 -10.44
CA PHE A 52 11.78 10.50 -11.16
C PHE A 52 12.98 10.39 -12.10
N GLU A 53 13.95 9.54 -11.75
CA GLU A 53 15.13 9.28 -12.56
C GLU A 53 14.88 8.12 -13.53
N LEU A 54 13.90 8.30 -14.42
CA LEU A 54 13.65 7.30 -15.45
C LEU A 54 14.87 7.19 -16.36
N VAL A 55 15.55 6.06 -16.29
CA VAL A 55 16.61 5.76 -17.25
C VAL A 55 15.97 5.57 -18.61
N TRP A 56 16.23 6.53 -19.50
CA TRP A 56 15.79 6.44 -20.88
C TRP A 56 16.53 5.29 -21.56
N ASP A 57 15.79 4.29 -21.98
CA ASP A 57 16.25 3.30 -22.92
C ASP A 57 15.34 3.32 -24.17
N SER A 58 15.77 2.67 -25.24
CA SER A 58 15.04 2.62 -26.51
C SER A 58 13.71 1.85 -26.41
N ASN A 59 13.39 1.29 -25.23
CA ASN A 59 12.20 0.49 -24.97
C ASN A 59 11.10 1.25 -24.22
N CYS A 60 11.31 2.54 -23.92
CA CYS A 60 10.29 3.35 -23.28
C CYS A 60 9.17 3.69 -24.27
N ASP A 61 7.90 3.51 -23.84
CA ASP A 61 6.73 3.92 -24.62
C ASP A 61 6.68 5.45 -24.75
N PRO A 62 6.73 6.02 -25.97
CA PRO A 62 6.66 7.46 -26.19
C PRO A 62 5.36 8.09 -25.68
N GLU A 63 4.23 7.38 -25.70
CA GLU A 63 2.95 7.88 -25.19
C GLU A 63 2.98 8.00 -23.68
N TYR A 64 3.58 7.01 -22.98
CA TYR A 64 3.80 7.07 -21.55
C TYR A 64 4.63 8.30 -21.15
N LEU A 65 5.66 8.60 -21.92
CA LEU A 65 6.60 9.71 -21.65
C LEU A 65 6.01 11.09 -21.89
N LYS A 66 4.90 11.22 -22.60
CA LYS A 66 4.18 12.50 -22.74
C LYS A 66 3.56 12.97 -21.43
N ASN A 67 3.28 12.05 -20.52
CA ASN A 67 2.69 12.37 -19.23
C ASN A 67 3.80 12.60 -18.19
N LYS A 68 3.76 13.76 -17.54
CA LYS A 68 4.67 14.04 -16.43
C LYS A 68 4.42 13.05 -15.29
N TYR A 69 5.48 12.39 -14.84
CA TYR A 69 5.43 11.59 -13.62
C TYR A 69 5.45 12.53 -12.41
N ASP A 70 4.34 12.63 -11.69
CA ASP A 70 4.16 13.49 -10.53
C ASP A 70 3.49 12.69 -9.39
N PRO A 71 4.25 11.77 -8.78
CA PRO A 71 3.69 10.80 -7.85
C PRO A 71 3.30 11.41 -6.52
N LYS A 72 2.31 10.80 -5.87
CA LYS A 72 1.84 11.14 -4.54
C LYS A 72 1.67 9.90 -3.68
N LEU A 73 2.29 9.89 -2.51
CA LEU A 73 2.03 8.95 -1.43
C LEU A 73 1.10 9.60 -0.41
N VAL A 74 -0.07 9.03 -0.21
CA VAL A 74 -1.02 9.41 0.84
C VAL A 74 -0.95 8.37 1.94
N ILE A 75 -0.63 8.81 3.16
CA ILE A 75 -0.47 7.94 4.33
C ILE A 75 -1.59 8.24 5.31
N ILE A 76 -2.30 7.20 5.77
CA ILE A 76 -3.27 7.30 6.87
C ILE A 76 -2.72 6.52 8.06
N ASP A 77 -2.57 7.18 9.21
CA ASP A 77 -2.14 6.52 10.44
C ASP A 77 -2.59 7.29 11.67
N ASN A 78 -3.10 6.59 12.67
CA ASN A 78 -3.52 7.16 13.95
C ASN A 78 -2.41 7.17 15.00
N GLN A 79 -1.21 6.71 14.65
CA GLN A 79 -0.02 6.60 15.49
C GLN A 79 -0.25 5.76 16.78
N SER A 80 -1.29 4.92 16.82
CA SER A 80 -1.69 4.16 18.03
C SER A 80 -0.64 3.15 18.50
N LEU A 81 0.18 2.62 17.59
CA LEU A 81 1.24 1.68 17.92
C LEU A 81 2.50 2.37 18.45
N GLU A 82 2.60 3.68 18.35
CA GLU A 82 3.73 4.47 18.79
C GLU A 82 3.67 4.81 20.29
N LYS A 83 3.88 3.82 21.13
CA LYS A 83 4.04 4.02 22.60
C LYS A 83 5.37 4.69 22.95
N ASN A 84 6.37 4.64 22.07
CA ASN A 84 7.67 5.24 22.27
C ASN A 84 7.70 6.65 21.64
N THR A 85 7.68 7.66 22.47
CA THR A 85 7.71 9.08 22.06
C THR A 85 8.90 9.45 21.17
N ASN A 86 10.07 8.80 21.36
CA ASN A 86 11.26 9.05 20.52
C ASN A 86 11.05 8.55 19.08
N ARG A 87 10.49 7.35 18.91
CA ARG A 87 10.21 6.80 17.57
C ARG A 87 9.14 7.61 16.87
N ALA A 88 8.06 7.97 17.54
CA ALA A 88 7.04 8.84 16.98
C ALA A 88 7.61 10.20 16.54
N LYS A 89 8.52 10.77 17.34
CA LYS A 89 9.21 12.01 16.97
C LYS A 89 10.11 11.84 15.75
N GLN A 90 10.87 10.76 15.67
CA GLN A 90 11.72 10.45 14.51
C GLN A 90 10.88 10.30 13.23
N ARG A 91 9.77 9.58 13.29
CA ARG A 91 8.85 9.40 12.14
C ARG A 91 8.24 10.72 11.69
N ARG A 92 7.74 11.56 12.62
CA ARG A 92 7.23 12.89 12.28
C ARG A 92 8.30 13.78 11.67
N ASN A 93 9.53 13.75 12.17
CA ASN A 93 10.64 14.52 11.58
C ASN A 93 10.94 14.03 10.15
N PHE A 94 10.99 12.71 9.95
CA PHE A 94 11.17 12.13 8.63
C PHE A 94 10.12 12.62 7.63
N LEU A 95 8.84 12.63 8.02
CA LEU A 95 7.77 13.14 7.14
C LEU A 95 7.94 14.62 6.81
N LYS A 96 8.36 15.44 7.79
CA LYS A 96 8.62 16.87 7.55
C LYS A 96 9.77 17.14 6.59
N GLU A 97 10.70 16.23 6.47
CA GLU A 97 11.84 16.31 5.54
C GLU A 97 11.44 15.91 4.10
N GLN A 98 10.25 15.29 3.92
CA GLN A 98 9.82 14.90 2.60
C GLN A 98 9.21 16.10 1.85
N PRO A 99 9.34 16.12 0.50
CA PRO A 99 8.66 17.13 -0.31
C PRO A 99 7.14 17.07 -0.12
N THR A 100 6.50 18.18 0.15
CA THR A 100 5.05 18.28 0.38
C THR A 100 4.22 17.90 -0.85
N ASN A 101 4.81 18.00 -2.03
CA ASN A 101 4.16 17.51 -3.25
C ASN A 101 4.25 16.00 -3.40
N LEU A 102 5.18 15.31 -2.72
CA LEU A 102 5.35 13.87 -2.81
C LEU A 102 4.56 13.11 -1.74
N VAL A 103 4.52 13.62 -0.50
CA VAL A 103 3.91 12.92 0.63
C VAL A 103 2.83 13.77 1.25
N ASP A 104 1.68 13.17 1.47
CA ASP A 104 0.58 13.72 2.24
C ASP A 104 0.24 12.78 3.41
N PHE A 105 0.24 13.32 4.63
CA PHE A 105 0.00 12.56 5.85
C PHE A 105 -1.32 12.96 6.50
N ILE A 106 -2.23 12.02 6.58
CA ILE A 106 -3.54 12.17 7.23
C ILE A 106 -3.46 11.49 8.60
N GLU A 107 -3.31 12.28 9.65
CA GLU A 107 -3.32 11.78 11.01
C GLU A 107 -4.76 11.45 11.45
N GLY A 108 -5.04 10.16 11.65
CA GLY A 108 -6.34 9.71 12.10
C GLY A 108 -6.53 8.22 11.91
N ASP A 109 -7.61 7.72 12.49
CA ASP A 109 -8.03 6.34 12.30
C ASP A 109 -8.80 6.21 10.99
N PHE A 110 -8.31 5.36 10.08
CA PHE A 110 -8.92 5.16 8.76
C PHE A 110 -10.35 4.61 8.83
N THR A 111 -10.78 4.08 9.99
CA THR A 111 -12.15 3.61 10.21
C THR A 111 -13.11 4.75 10.58
N GLN A 112 -12.63 5.95 10.85
CA GLN A 112 -13.47 7.11 11.13
C GLN A 112 -14.09 7.69 9.86
N SER A 113 -15.38 7.95 9.87
CA SER A 113 -16.10 8.51 8.71
C SER A 113 -15.55 9.85 8.24
N SER A 114 -15.03 10.67 9.16
CA SER A 114 -14.37 11.94 8.83
C SER A 114 -13.11 11.74 7.99
N ILE A 115 -12.30 10.72 8.29
CA ILE A 115 -11.10 10.37 7.52
C ILE A 115 -11.49 9.82 6.15
N VAL A 116 -12.50 8.93 6.10
CA VAL A 116 -13.04 8.41 4.82
C VAL A 116 -13.49 9.56 3.92
N SER A 117 -14.27 10.51 4.47
CA SER A 117 -14.74 11.67 3.72
C SER A 117 -13.58 12.54 3.24
N GLN A 118 -12.62 12.85 4.12
CA GLN A 118 -11.44 13.63 3.76
C GLN A 118 -10.65 12.98 2.60
N VAL A 119 -10.46 11.66 2.63
CA VAL A 119 -9.76 10.96 1.55
C VAL A 119 -10.56 11.02 0.25
N LYS A 120 -11.87 10.76 0.30
CA LYS A 120 -12.74 10.78 -0.90
C LYS A 120 -12.90 12.18 -1.50
N GLU A 121 -12.89 13.22 -0.70
CA GLU A 121 -12.97 14.62 -1.15
C GLU A 121 -11.67 15.09 -1.83
N ASN A 122 -10.51 14.66 -1.29
CA ASN A 122 -9.22 15.11 -1.80
C ASN A 122 -8.64 14.22 -2.90
N TYR A 123 -9.06 12.95 -2.98
CA TYR A 123 -8.50 11.98 -3.90
C TYR A 123 -9.60 11.19 -4.59
N SER A 124 -9.62 11.21 -5.91
CA SER A 124 -10.59 10.43 -6.69
C SER A 124 -10.25 8.95 -6.74
N GLN A 125 -8.97 8.64 -6.98
CA GLN A 125 -8.47 7.26 -7.16
C GLN A 125 -6.98 7.15 -6.77
N PHE A 126 -6.57 5.91 -6.46
CA PHE A 126 -5.19 5.49 -6.25
C PHE A 126 -4.85 4.34 -7.21
N ASP A 127 -3.63 4.32 -7.74
CA ASP A 127 -3.18 3.24 -8.61
C ASP A 127 -2.81 2.00 -7.80
N LEU A 128 -2.24 2.21 -6.59
CA LEU A 128 -1.79 1.18 -5.68
C LEU A 128 -2.19 1.50 -4.24
N CYS A 129 -2.56 0.48 -3.48
CA CYS A 129 -2.70 0.56 -2.03
C CYS A 129 -1.80 -0.47 -1.34
N TRP A 130 -1.12 -0.03 -0.28
CA TRP A 130 -0.50 -0.86 0.73
C TRP A 130 -1.30 -0.77 2.03
N PHE A 131 -1.88 -1.91 2.44
CA PHE A 131 -2.70 -2.02 3.65
C PHE A 131 -2.00 -2.89 4.68
N ASP A 132 -1.51 -2.28 5.76
CA ASP A 132 -0.71 -2.90 6.82
C ASP A 132 -1.22 -2.55 8.20
N CYS A 133 -2.49 -2.81 8.46
CA CYS A 133 -3.01 -2.60 9.82
C CYS A 133 -4.26 -3.44 10.12
N GLY A 134 -4.47 -3.64 11.41
CA GLY A 134 -5.70 -4.18 11.96
C GLY A 134 -5.90 -5.69 11.79
N GLY A 135 -7.08 -6.11 12.16
CA GLY A 135 -7.62 -7.46 12.07
C GLY A 135 -8.79 -7.55 11.10
N PRO A 136 -9.62 -8.61 11.21
CA PRO A 136 -10.68 -8.86 10.25
C PRO A 136 -11.71 -7.73 10.11
N GLU A 137 -12.03 -7.02 11.18
CA GLU A 137 -12.99 -5.92 11.14
C GLU A 137 -12.45 -4.71 10.35
N GLU A 138 -11.17 -4.38 10.55
CA GLU A 138 -10.49 -3.32 9.84
C GLU A 138 -10.31 -3.67 8.36
N TYR A 139 -10.04 -4.93 8.03
CA TYR A 139 -9.99 -5.40 6.64
C TYR A 139 -11.35 -5.27 5.94
N GLN A 140 -12.43 -5.66 6.62
CA GLN A 140 -13.78 -5.50 6.08
C GLN A 140 -14.10 -4.02 5.86
N PHE A 141 -13.78 -3.18 6.85
CA PHE A 141 -14.01 -1.73 6.75
C PHE A 141 -13.25 -1.11 5.57
N PHE A 142 -11.97 -1.49 5.40
CA PHE A 142 -11.17 -1.00 4.26
C PHE A 142 -11.82 -1.39 2.93
N ILE A 143 -12.24 -2.63 2.80
CA ILE A 143 -12.89 -3.12 1.58
C ILE A 143 -14.18 -2.34 1.30
N ASP A 144 -15.01 -2.13 2.31
CA ASP A 144 -16.31 -1.46 2.14
C ASP A 144 -16.17 0.04 1.81
N ASN A 145 -15.06 0.68 2.19
CA ASN A 145 -14.94 2.14 2.12
C ASN A 145 -13.86 2.65 1.14
N TYR A 146 -12.80 1.89 0.90
CA TYR A 146 -11.63 2.36 0.13
C TYR A 146 -11.33 1.51 -1.11
N PHE A 147 -11.72 0.24 -1.13
CA PHE A 147 -11.31 -0.68 -2.19
C PHE A 147 -11.70 -0.23 -3.60
N ASP A 148 -12.86 0.41 -3.74
CA ASP A 148 -13.33 0.94 -5.02
C ASP A 148 -12.48 2.12 -5.52
N MET A 149 -11.79 2.82 -4.62
CA MET A 149 -10.87 3.90 -4.97
C MET A 149 -9.54 3.38 -5.54
N ILE A 150 -9.24 2.08 -5.39
CA ILE A 150 -7.99 1.50 -5.88
C ILE A 150 -8.19 1.02 -7.31
N LYS A 151 -7.43 1.61 -8.23
CA LYS A 151 -7.57 1.37 -9.66
C LYS A 151 -6.96 0.04 -10.09
N GLU A 152 -5.78 -0.29 -9.60
CA GLU A 152 -5.04 -1.44 -10.10
C GLU A 152 -4.59 -2.40 -8.99
N PHE A 153 -3.72 -2.00 -8.08
CA PHE A 153 -3.12 -2.91 -7.11
C PHE A 153 -3.59 -2.65 -5.68
N SER A 154 -4.15 -3.67 -5.03
CA SER A 154 -4.39 -3.69 -3.59
C SER A 154 -3.51 -4.76 -2.95
N ILE A 155 -2.61 -4.35 -2.05
CA ILE A 155 -1.64 -5.22 -1.41
C ILE A 155 -1.94 -5.25 0.08
N PHE A 156 -2.20 -6.45 0.59
CA PHE A 156 -2.60 -6.69 1.96
C PHE A 156 -1.53 -7.48 2.69
N HIS A 157 -1.14 -7.01 3.87
CA HIS A 157 -0.18 -7.69 4.73
C HIS A 157 -0.88 -8.66 5.69
N PHE A 158 -0.13 -9.60 6.25
CA PHE A 158 -0.58 -10.52 7.29
C PHE A 158 -1.84 -11.33 6.91
N THR A 159 -1.77 -11.98 5.76
CA THR A 159 -2.88 -12.77 5.21
C THR A 159 -2.78 -14.27 5.50
N PHE A 160 -1.59 -14.74 5.93
CA PHE A 160 -1.34 -16.15 6.27
C PHE A 160 -0.72 -16.30 7.67
N PHE A 161 -0.98 -17.44 8.30
CA PHE A 161 -0.39 -17.85 9.55
C PHE A 161 -0.04 -19.34 9.48
N LYS A 162 1.22 -19.70 9.71
CA LYS A 162 1.72 -21.09 9.55
C LYS A 162 1.44 -21.69 8.17
N GLY A 163 1.46 -20.89 7.12
CA GLY A 163 1.14 -21.32 5.76
C GLY A 163 -0.36 -21.48 5.45
N GLU A 164 -1.23 -21.26 6.43
CA GLU A 164 -2.68 -21.33 6.25
C GLU A 164 -3.29 -19.92 6.13
N GLU A 165 -4.33 -19.83 5.32
CA GLU A 165 -5.13 -18.60 5.21
C GLU A 165 -5.73 -18.21 6.55
N ASN A 166 -5.51 -16.97 6.97
CA ASN A 166 -6.15 -16.44 8.16
C ASN A 166 -7.52 -15.80 7.86
N LYS A 167 -8.17 -15.22 8.88
CA LYS A 167 -9.47 -14.58 8.69
C LYS A 167 -9.43 -13.40 7.73
N ASN A 168 -8.32 -12.66 7.70
CA ASN A 168 -8.18 -11.49 6.82
C ASN A 168 -8.26 -11.91 5.34
N VAL A 169 -7.56 -12.98 4.95
CA VAL A 169 -7.60 -13.44 3.56
C VAL A 169 -8.96 -14.01 3.16
N LYS A 170 -9.73 -14.56 4.10
CA LYS A 170 -11.10 -15.00 3.81
C LYS A 170 -12.01 -13.83 3.46
N ILE A 171 -11.84 -12.68 4.13
CA ILE A 171 -12.55 -11.44 3.82
C ILE A 171 -12.16 -10.94 2.43
N ILE A 172 -10.85 -10.89 2.13
CA ILE A 172 -10.34 -10.52 0.82
C ILE A 172 -10.91 -11.44 -0.28
N SER A 173 -10.93 -12.75 -0.05
CA SER A 173 -11.44 -13.75 -1.01
C SER A 173 -12.94 -13.59 -1.26
N LYS A 174 -13.71 -13.24 -0.23
CA LYS A 174 -15.13 -12.93 -0.36
C LYS A 174 -15.34 -11.67 -1.21
N CYS A 175 -14.62 -10.59 -0.89
CA CYS A 175 -14.62 -9.36 -1.67
C CYS A 175 -14.29 -9.61 -3.15
N LEU A 176 -13.23 -10.38 -3.43
CA LEU A 176 -12.85 -10.78 -4.78
C LEU A 176 -14.02 -11.46 -5.51
N SER A 177 -14.67 -12.43 -4.85
CA SER A 177 -15.79 -13.18 -5.45
C SER A 177 -17.02 -12.30 -5.72
N GLU A 178 -17.27 -11.32 -4.86
CA GLU A 178 -18.35 -10.35 -5.01
C GLU A 178 -18.06 -9.35 -6.13
N TYR A 179 -16.84 -8.83 -6.19
CA TYR A 179 -16.38 -7.92 -7.24
C TYR A 179 -16.49 -8.56 -8.63
N LEU A 180 -15.97 -9.78 -8.80
CA LEU A 180 -16.05 -10.53 -10.07
C LEU A 180 -17.50 -10.74 -10.52
N ARG A 181 -18.40 -10.98 -9.57
CA ARG A 181 -19.84 -11.20 -9.84
C ARG A 181 -20.55 -9.91 -10.27
N SER A 182 -20.22 -8.78 -9.63
CA SER A 182 -20.90 -7.52 -9.81
C SER A 182 -20.44 -6.74 -11.05
N THR A 183 -19.15 -6.82 -11.37
CA THR A 183 -18.54 -6.01 -12.42
C THR A 183 -18.31 -6.77 -13.72
N GLY A 184 -18.26 -8.10 -13.67
CA GLY A 184 -17.79 -8.94 -14.80
C GLY A 184 -16.31 -8.70 -15.17
N SER A 185 -15.61 -7.88 -14.39
CA SER A 185 -14.20 -7.52 -14.62
C SER A 185 -13.28 -8.62 -14.12
N ASN A 186 -12.15 -8.79 -14.77
CA ASN A 186 -11.13 -9.72 -14.31
C ASN A 186 -10.33 -9.12 -13.15
N MET A 187 -10.09 -9.94 -12.13
CA MET A 187 -9.19 -9.62 -11.03
C MET A 187 -8.25 -10.81 -10.82
N GLN A 188 -6.96 -10.50 -10.71
CA GLN A 188 -5.93 -11.49 -10.43
C GLN A 188 -5.60 -11.46 -8.94
N ARG A 189 -5.27 -12.62 -8.38
CA ARG A 189 -4.78 -12.76 -7.01
C ARG A 189 -3.43 -13.46 -7.01
N LEU A 190 -2.50 -12.92 -6.25
CA LEU A 190 -1.21 -13.54 -5.98
C LEU A 190 -0.95 -13.53 -4.46
N ASP A 191 -0.69 -14.68 -3.88
CA ASP A 191 -0.29 -14.83 -2.50
C ASP A 191 1.20 -15.13 -2.42
N ILE A 192 1.92 -14.36 -1.61
CA ILE A 192 3.35 -14.55 -1.33
C ILE A 192 3.50 -14.87 0.15
N ILE A 193 4.11 -16.01 0.45
CA ILE A 193 4.23 -16.54 1.80
C ILE A 193 5.70 -16.76 2.10
N GLU A 194 6.14 -16.39 3.31
CA GLU A 194 7.46 -16.75 3.83
C GLU A 194 7.34 -18.10 4.59
N PRO A 195 7.71 -19.24 3.96
CA PRO A 195 7.42 -20.56 4.52
C PRO A 195 8.21 -20.88 5.79
N HIS A 196 9.28 -20.14 6.06
CA HIS A 196 10.12 -20.30 7.25
C HIS A 196 9.62 -19.48 8.46
N LYS A 197 8.53 -18.71 8.32
CA LYS A 197 7.97 -17.92 9.40
C LYS A 197 6.59 -18.40 9.81
N PHE A 198 6.32 -18.38 11.11
CA PHE A 198 5.01 -18.73 11.66
C PHE A 198 3.98 -17.60 11.52
N LYS A 199 4.43 -16.36 11.63
CA LYS A 199 3.60 -15.15 11.58
C LYS A 199 4.21 -14.19 10.59
N GLN A 200 3.33 -13.46 9.91
CA GLN A 200 3.69 -12.26 9.16
C GLN A 200 4.63 -12.50 7.98
N GLY A 201 4.98 -11.48 7.26
CA GLY A 201 5.75 -11.59 6.04
C GLY A 201 4.98 -12.17 4.85
N SER A 202 3.70 -12.52 5.04
CA SER A 202 2.81 -12.91 3.95
C SER A 202 2.05 -11.70 3.41
N ILE A 203 1.88 -11.67 2.11
CA ILE A 203 1.08 -10.65 1.43
C ILE A 203 0.13 -11.30 0.45
N THR A 204 -1.04 -10.68 0.28
CA THR A 204 -1.98 -10.97 -0.80
C THR A 204 -2.09 -9.76 -1.70
N ILE A 205 -1.82 -9.92 -2.97
CA ILE A 205 -1.95 -8.89 -3.99
C ILE A 205 -3.20 -9.17 -4.79
N LEU A 206 -4.09 -8.20 -4.88
CA LEU A 206 -5.18 -8.17 -5.85
C LEU A 206 -4.85 -7.17 -6.94
N ARG A 207 -4.97 -7.59 -8.20
CA ARG A 207 -4.83 -6.71 -9.36
C ARG A 207 -6.14 -6.67 -10.14
N LYS A 208 -6.73 -5.49 -10.26
CA LYS A 208 -7.86 -5.23 -11.16
C LYS A 208 -7.34 -5.16 -12.60
N VAL A 209 -7.88 -5.98 -13.48
CA VAL A 209 -7.47 -6.02 -14.90
C VAL A 209 -8.55 -5.32 -15.71
N ASN A 210 -8.23 -4.15 -16.26
CA ASN A 210 -9.13 -3.44 -17.18
C ASN A 210 -9.14 -4.15 -18.53
N ASN A 211 -10.34 -4.49 -19.01
CA ASN A 211 -10.52 -5.17 -20.31
C ASN A 211 -10.21 -4.27 -21.51
N GLU A 212 -9.84 -3.01 -21.30
CA GLU A 212 -9.58 -2.05 -22.38
C GLU A 212 -8.19 -2.19 -23.03
N ASN A 213 -7.31 -3.06 -22.47
CA ASN A 213 -5.93 -3.26 -22.94
C ASN A 213 -5.64 -4.71 -23.39
N GLN A 214 -6.66 -5.45 -23.84
CA GLN A 214 -6.46 -6.75 -24.50
C GLN A 214 -6.69 -6.68 -26.00
#